data_e5b7a5021156e7ba65fd15c35a01432a
#
_entry.id   e5b7a5021156e7ba65fd15c35a01432a
#
_cell.length_a   1.000
_cell.length_b   1.000
_cell.length_c   1.000
_cell.angle_alpha   90.00
_cell.angle_beta   90.00
_cell.angle_gamma   90.00
#
_symmetry.space_group_name_H-M   'P 1'
#
loop_
_entity.id
_entity.type
_entity.pdbx_description
1 polymer ?
#
loop_
_entity_poly.entity_id
_entity_poly.type
_entity_poly.pdbx_seq_one_letter_code
_entity_poly.pdbx_strand_id
1 'polypeptide(L)'
;PLTWSGVPAAAQSLVLIVDDPDAPDPKAPKMTWVHWILYNIPADVSGLAEGVKAERLPEGTREGLNDWKRTGYGGPCPPIGRHRYFHKLYALDTVLQDMGNPTKAQLEAAMGGHVIARAQLVGTYAKSSGG
;
A
#
# COMPACT_ATOMS: atom_id res chain seq x y z
N PRO A 1 -10.15 -1.08 9.41
CA PRO A 1 -10.42 -1.44 7.99
C PRO A 1 -10.20 -0.25 7.07
N LEU A 2 -9.81 -0.54 5.83
CA LEU A 2 -9.71 0.45 4.77
C LEU A 2 -10.95 0.36 3.88
N THR A 3 -11.55 1.50 3.58
CA THR A 3 -12.66 1.56 2.63
C THR A 3 -12.44 2.71 1.66
N TRP A 4 -12.99 2.55 0.46
CA TRP A 4 -12.93 3.58 -0.57
C TRP A 4 -14.17 3.54 -1.44
N SER A 5 -14.35 4.61 -2.22
CA SER A 5 -15.48 4.73 -3.13
C SER A 5 -15.05 5.54 -4.36
N GLY A 6 -15.94 5.62 -5.33
CA GLY A 6 -15.70 6.44 -6.51
C GLY A 6 -14.69 5.86 -7.49
N VAL A 7 -14.50 4.53 -7.49
CA VAL A 7 -13.62 3.87 -8.47
C VAL A 7 -14.16 4.13 -9.88
N PRO A 8 -13.33 4.66 -10.80
CA PRO A 8 -13.79 4.91 -12.17
C PRO A 8 -14.30 3.65 -12.86
N ALA A 9 -15.34 3.77 -13.69
CA ALA A 9 -15.87 2.64 -14.42
C ALA A 9 -14.85 2.00 -15.38
N ALA A 10 -13.86 2.77 -15.84
CA ALA A 10 -12.80 2.28 -16.70
C ALA A 10 -11.70 1.54 -15.95
N ALA A 11 -11.73 1.53 -14.63
CA ALA A 11 -10.71 0.82 -13.85
C ALA A 11 -10.85 -0.69 -14.01
N GLN A 12 -9.74 -1.37 -14.24
CA GLN A 12 -9.68 -2.83 -14.34
C GLN A 12 -9.02 -3.47 -13.12
N SER A 13 -8.19 -2.72 -12.40
CA SER A 13 -7.56 -3.19 -11.17
C SER A 13 -7.16 -2.03 -10.29
N LEU A 14 -6.88 -2.34 -9.03
CA LEU A 14 -6.42 -1.36 -8.05
C LEU A 14 -5.08 -1.78 -7.48
N VAL A 15 -4.32 -0.79 -7.03
CA VAL A 15 -3.04 -0.98 -6.33
C VAL A 15 -3.10 -0.21 -5.03
N LEU A 16 -2.64 -0.84 -3.95
CA LEU A 16 -2.50 -0.19 -2.64
C LEU A 16 -1.03 -0.24 -2.22
N ILE A 17 -0.49 0.93 -1.91
CA ILE A 17 0.86 1.06 -1.36
C ILE A 17 0.76 1.82 -0.05
N VAL A 18 1.27 1.21 1.03
CA VAL A 18 1.33 1.86 2.34
C VAL A 18 2.79 2.13 2.64
N ASP A 19 3.13 3.40 2.80
CA ASP A 19 4.52 3.79 3.07
C ASP A 19 4.62 4.89 4.11
N ASP A 20 5.84 5.03 4.67
CA ASP A 20 6.19 6.00 5.69
C ASP A 20 7.41 6.80 5.21
N PRO A 21 7.22 8.09 4.85
CA PRO A 21 8.34 8.93 4.42
C PRO A 21 9.17 9.47 5.59
N ASP A 22 8.79 9.23 6.82
CA ASP A 22 9.42 9.80 8.00
C ASP A 22 10.43 8.85 8.67
N ALA A 23 10.72 7.71 8.04
CA ALA A 23 11.62 6.73 8.61
C ALA A 23 13.09 7.17 8.55
N PRO A 24 13.90 6.83 9.54
CA PRO A 24 13.56 6.25 10.83
C PRO A 24 13.09 7.28 11.87
N ASP A 25 13.37 8.57 11.63
CA ASP A 25 13.06 9.65 12.54
C ASP A 25 12.44 10.81 11.74
N PRO A 26 11.24 11.31 12.13
CA PRO A 26 10.61 12.43 11.42
C PRO A 26 11.47 13.69 11.37
N LYS A 27 12.35 13.90 12.34
CA LYS A 27 13.25 15.07 12.38
C LYS A 27 14.46 14.90 11.45
N ALA A 28 14.76 13.68 11.05
CA ALA A 28 15.88 13.37 10.17
C ALA A 28 15.52 12.19 9.27
N PRO A 29 14.50 12.35 8.42
CA PRO A 29 14.07 11.25 7.56
C PRO A 29 15.16 10.93 6.54
N LYS A 30 15.45 9.63 6.38
CA LYS A 30 16.49 9.15 5.46
C LYS A 30 15.92 8.36 4.30
N MET A 31 14.69 7.87 4.41
CA MET A 31 14.10 7.02 3.41
C MET A 31 12.58 6.99 3.56
N THR A 32 11.90 6.60 2.50
CA THR A 32 10.50 6.20 2.57
C THR A 32 10.45 4.71 2.81
N TRP A 33 9.85 4.30 3.92
CA TRP A 33 9.75 2.89 4.29
C TRP A 33 8.44 2.30 3.82
N VAL A 34 8.51 1.24 3.02
CA VAL A 34 7.31 0.59 2.47
C VAL A 34 6.83 -0.49 3.43
N HIS A 35 5.58 -0.36 3.88
CA HIS A 35 4.97 -1.30 4.81
C HIS A 35 4.16 -2.39 4.11
N TRP A 36 3.51 -2.09 3.00
CA TRP A 36 2.62 -3.03 2.34
C TRP A 36 2.41 -2.65 0.88
N ILE A 37 2.37 -3.66 0.03
CA ILE A 37 2.06 -3.49 -1.38
C ILE A 37 1.07 -4.57 -1.79
N LEU A 38 -0.06 -4.14 -2.36
CA LEU A 38 -1.03 -5.00 -3.02
C LEU A 38 -1.25 -4.51 -4.43
N TYR A 39 -1.35 -5.43 -5.39
CA TYR A 39 -1.70 -5.08 -6.76
C TYR A 39 -2.67 -6.10 -7.33
N ASN A 40 -3.28 -5.76 -8.45
CA ASN A 40 -4.36 -6.53 -9.06
C ASN A 40 -5.55 -6.76 -8.10
N ILE A 41 -5.82 -5.79 -7.23
CA ILE A 41 -7.05 -5.79 -6.45
C ILE A 41 -8.20 -5.63 -7.44
N PRO A 42 -9.24 -6.48 -7.41
CA PRO A 42 -10.38 -6.32 -8.31
C PRO A 42 -11.02 -4.93 -8.20
N ALA A 43 -11.36 -4.34 -9.33
CA ALA A 43 -11.87 -2.97 -9.38
C ALA A 43 -13.22 -2.79 -8.68
N ASP A 44 -13.98 -3.87 -8.47
CA ASP A 44 -15.26 -3.84 -7.77
C ASP A 44 -15.14 -3.96 -6.25
N VAL A 45 -13.91 -4.16 -5.73
CA VAL A 45 -13.66 -4.20 -4.30
C VAL A 45 -13.68 -2.79 -3.75
N SER A 46 -14.36 -2.58 -2.62
CA SER A 46 -14.49 -1.25 -2.01
C SER A 46 -13.83 -1.15 -0.63
N GLY A 47 -13.04 -2.15 -0.24
CA GLY A 47 -12.35 -2.08 1.02
C GLY A 47 -11.64 -3.39 1.38
N LEU A 48 -10.85 -3.30 2.44
CA LEU A 48 -10.13 -4.43 3.02
C LEU A 48 -10.41 -4.46 4.51
N ALA A 49 -10.63 -5.66 5.05
CA ALA A 49 -10.85 -5.84 6.47
C ALA A 49 -9.57 -5.53 7.25
N GLU A 50 -9.75 -5.07 8.49
CA GLU A 50 -8.63 -4.88 9.40
C GLU A 50 -7.93 -6.22 9.66
N GLY A 51 -6.59 -6.21 9.65
CA GLY A 51 -5.82 -7.42 9.92
C GLY A 51 -5.94 -8.49 8.84
N VAL A 52 -6.33 -8.12 7.61
CA VAL A 52 -6.50 -9.09 6.53
C VAL A 52 -5.18 -9.83 6.26
N LYS A 53 -5.27 -11.15 6.10
CA LYS A 53 -4.14 -12.01 5.78
C LYS A 53 -4.18 -12.39 4.31
N ALA A 54 -3.05 -12.88 3.80
CA ALA A 54 -2.91 -13.24 2.40
C ALA A 54 -4.03 -14.15 1.88
N GLU A 55 -4.44 -15.14 2.68
CA GLU A 55 -5.48 -16.07 2.30
C GLU A 55 -6.89 -15.47 2.30
N ARG A 56 -7.05 -14.25 2.80
CA ARG A 56 -8.32 -13.55 2.84
C ARG A 56 -8.37 -12.32 1.94
N LEU A 57 -7.33 -12.11 1.15
CA LEU A 57 -7.34 -11.03 0.16
C LEU A 57 -8.36 -11.34 -0.94
N PRO A 58 -8.92 -10.30 -1.56
CA PRO A 58 -9.82 -10.51 -2.70
C PRO A 58 -9.15 -11.37 -3.77
N GLU A 59 -9.92 -12.25 -4.41
CA GLU A 59 -9.40 -13.16 -5.42
C GLU A 59 -8.67 -12.40 -6.52
N GLY A 60 -7.49 -12.88 -6.89
CA GLY A 60 -6.65 -12.24 -7.90
C GLY A 60 -5.67 -11.22 -7.35
N THR A 61 -5.87 -10.77 -6.11
CA THR A 61 -4.97 -9.81 -5.48
C THR A 61 -3.61 -10.45 -5.20
N ARG A 62 -2.55 -9.72 -5.53
CA ARG A 62 -1.18 -10.16 -5.34
C ARG A 62 -0.44 -9.21 -4.42
N GLU A 63 0.61 -9.69 -3.79
CA GLU A 63 1.41 -8.90 -2.85
C GLU A 63 2.80 -8.61 -3.42
N GLY A 64 3.31 -7.40 -3.13
CA GLY A 64 4.69 -7.06 -3.39
C GLY A 64 5.54 -7.15 -2.13
N LEU A 65 6.84 -6.85 -2.27
CA LEU A 65 7.77 -6.84 -1.15
C LEU A 65 7.70 -5.51 -0.38
N ASN A 66 7.54 -5.61 0.93
CA ASN A 66 7.74 -4.47 1.81
C ASN A 66 9.25 -4.30 2.07
N ASP A 67 9.63 -3.29 2.85
CA ASP A 67 11.04 -3.02 3.11
C ASP A 67 11.67 -3.95 4.16
N TRP A 68 10.89 -4.85 4.73
CA TRP A 68 11.43 -6.01 5.46
C TRP A 68 11.74 -7.17 4.51
N LYS A 69 11.59 -6.98 3.21
CA LYS A 69 11.84 -7.98 2.14
C LYS A 69 10.97 -9.21 2.26
N ARG A 70 9.73 -8.99 2.68
CA ARG A 70 8.68 -10.03 2.77
C ARG A 70 7.40 -9.46 2.19
N THR A 71 6.45 -10.33 1.91
CA THR A 71 5.10 -9.92 1.56
C THR A 71 4.27 -9.69 2.83
N GLY A 72 3.13 -9.01 2.65
CA GLY A 72 2.22 -8.75 3.74
C GLY A 72 2.41 -7.39 4.38
N TYR A 73 1.53 -7.08 5.31
CA TYR A 73 1.54 -5.81 6.02
C TYR A 73 2.50 -5.86 7.20
N GLY A 74 3.54 -5.03 7.13
CA GLY A 74 4.36 -4.77 8.31
C GLY A 74 3.74 -3.62 9.07
N GLY A 75 3.19 -3.92 10.24
CA GLY A 75 2.47 -2.94 11.03
C GLY A 75 3.31 -1.73 11.43
N PRO A 76 2.67 -0.61 11.78
CA PRO A 76 3.40 0.57 12.20
C PRO A 76 4.17 0.30 13.49
N CYS A 77 5.47 0.45 13.43
CA CYS A 77 6.35 0.28 14.58
C CYS A 77 7.55 1.22 14.41
N PRO A 78 7.30 2.54 14.38
CA PRO A 78 8.39 3.50 14.18
C PRO A 78 9.31 3.52 15.39
N PRO A 79 10.63 3.58 15.18
CA PRO A 79 11.58 3.59 16.28
C PRO A 79 11.58 4.90 17.07
N ILE A 80 11.25 6.02 16.42
CA ILE A 80 11.36 7.35 17.03
C ILE A 80 10.22 8.25 16.50
N GLY A 81 9.56 8.96 17.43
CA GLY A 81 8.65 10.03 17.09
C GLY A 81 7.32 9.60 16.47
N ARG A 82 6.63 10.56 15.91
CA ARG A 82 5.34 10.34 15.25
C ARG A 82 5.56 10.29 13.75
N HIS A 83 5.21 9.17 13.14
CA HIS A 83 5.38 8.94 11.72
C HIS A 83 4.05 9.08 10.99
N ARG A 84 4.11 9.46 9.72
CA ARG A 84 2.95 9.54 8.84
C ARG A 84 2.92 8.28 7.98
N TYR A 85 1.76 7.62 7.95
CA TYR A 85 1.56 6.45 7.10
C TYR A 85 0.62 6.83 5.97
N PHE A 86 1.14 6.78 4.76
CA PHE A 86 0.41 7.13 3.56
C PHE A 86 -0.16 5.86 2.96
N HIS A 87 -1.50 5.79 2.91
CA HIS A 87 -2.23 4.73 2.22
C HIS A 87 -2.57 5.27 0.84
N LYS A 88 -1.84 4.82 -0.17
CA LYS A 88 -1.97 5.32 -1.54
C LYS A 88 -2.69 4.27 -2.37
N LEU A 89 -3.85 4.63 -2.89
CA LEU A 89 -4.67 3.76 -3.73
C LEU A 89 -4.66 4.30 -5.15
N TYR A 90 -4.38 3.41 -6.11
CA TYR A 90 -4.34 3.75 -7.53
C TYR A 90 -5.32 2.87 -8.28
N ALA A 91 -6.08 3.49 -9.20
CA ALA A 91 -6.93 2.76 -10.13
C ALA A 91 -6.20 2.69 -11.47
N LEU A 92 -6.10 1.51 -12.03
CA LEU A 92 -5.40 1.25 -13.29
C LEU A 92 -6.39 0.85 -14.38
N ASP A 93 -6.08 1.21 -15.60
CA ASP A 93 -6.87 0.83 -16.78
C ASP A 93 -6.47 -0.56 -17.33
N THR A 94 -5.69 -1.31 -16.57
CA THR A 94 -5.21 -2.63 -16.96
C THR A 94 -5.09 -3.53 -15.72
N VAL A 95 -4.94 -4.83 -15.98
CA VAL A 95 -4.53 -5.80 -14.97
C VAL A 95 -3.06 -6.13 -15.23
N LEU A 96 -2.22 -5.99 -14.22
CA LEU A 96 -0.79 -6.22 -14.37
C LEU A 96 -0.50 -7.73 -14.44
N GLN A 97 0.57 -8.08 -15.14
CA GLN A 97 1.05 -9.45 -15.14
C GLN A 97 1.51 -9.84 -13.74
N ASP A 98 1.54 -11.15 -13.48
CA ASP A 98 2.15 -11.63 -12.24
C ASP A 98 3.64 -11.28 -12.26
N MET A 99 4.01 -10.38 -11.37
CA MET A 99 5.38 -9.89 -11.26
C MET A 99 6.19 -10.66 -10.21
N GLY A 100 5.61 -11.72 -9.65
CA GLY A 100 6.18 -12.37 -8.48
C GLY A 100 5.98 -11.48 -7.26
N ASN A 101 7.04 -11.18 -6.56
CA ASN A 101 7.01 -10.28 -5.41
C ASN A 101 7.73 -8.98 -5.78
N PRO A 102 7.08 -8.05 -6.51
CA PRO A 102 7.75 -6.83 -6.94
C PRO A 102 8.04 -5.89 -5.78
N THR A 103 9.11 -5.13 -5.92
CA THR A 103 9.35 -3.98 -5.05
C THR A 103 8.43 -2.83 -5.46
N LYS A 104 8.36 -1.80 -4.61
CA LYS A 104 7.59 -0.59 -4.95
C LYS A 104 8.07 0.02 -6.27
N ALA A 105 9.38 0.11 -6.47
CA ALA A 105 9.93 0.70 -7.70
C ALA A 105 9.57 -0.12 -8.95
N GLN A 106 9.63 -1.43 -8.85
CA GLN A 106 9.25 -2.32 -9.96
C GLN A 106 7.76 -2.18 -10.27
N LEU A 107 6.92 -2.12 -9.24
CA LEU A 107 5.49 -1.99 -9.40
C LEU A 107 5.13 -0.62 -10.02
N GLU A 108 5.74 0.46 -9.53
CA GLU A 108 5.49 1.80 -10.05
C GLU A 108 5.90 1.91 -11.53
N ALA A 109 6.98 1.25 -11.92
CA ALA A 109 7.38 1.21 -13.32
C ALA A 109 6.31 0.52 -14.19
N ALA A 110 5.74 -0.60 -13.71
CA ALA A 110 4.68 -1.30 -14.42
C ALA A 110 3.38 -0.50 -14.49
N MET A 111 3.11 0.34 -13.49
CA MET A 111 1.93 1.19 -13.44
C MET A 111 2.01 2.39 -14.41
N GLY A 112 3.20 2.77 -14.84
CA GLY A 112 3.41 3.96 -15.66
C GLY A 112 2.53 3.96 -16.92
N GLY A 113 1.80 5.05 -17.12
CA GLY A 113 0.87 5.20 -18.23
C GLY A 113 -0.49 4.54 -18.03
N HIS A 114 -0.72 3.85 -16.92
CA HIS A 114 -1.96 3.11 -16.67
C HIS A 114 -2.78 3.66 -15.51
N VAL A 115 -2.27 4.61 -14.76
CA VAL A 115 -2.99 5.19 -13.62
C VAL A 115 -4.03 6.17 -14.12
N ILE A 116 -5.32 5.88 -13.86
CA ILE A 116 -6.44 6.74 -14.27
C ILE A 116 -7.07 7.49 -13.10
N ALA A 117 -6.80 7.08 -11.87
CA ALA A 117 -7.24 7.80 -10.69
C ALA A 117 -6.35 7.41 -9.51
N ARG A 118 -6.28 8.28 -8.53
CA ARG A 118 -5.52 8.03 -7.31
C ARG A 118 -6.20 8.68 -6.12
N ALA A 119 -6.01 8.07 -4.95
CA ALA A 119 -6.47 8.61 -3.68
C ALA A 119 -5.40 8.36 -2.63
N GLN A 120 -5.40 9.16 -1.58
CA GLN A 120 -4.43 9.03 -0.51
C GLN A 120 -5.09 9.33 0.82
N LEU A 121 -4.82 8.48 1.80
CA LEU A 121 -5.19 8.70 3.18
C LEU A 121 -3.90 8.76 4.00
N VAL A 122 -3.78 9.79 4.83
CA VAL A 122 -2.64 9.94 5.72
C VAL A 122 -3.09 9.67 7.15
N GLY A 123 -2.48 8.67 7.78
CA GLY A 123 -2.64 8.40 9.19
C GLY A 123 -1.35 8.70 9.93
N THR A 124 -1.42 8.79 11.25
CA THR A 124 -0.23 8.97 12.09
C THR A 124 -0.16 7.88 13.14
N TYR A 125 1.07 7.54 13.52
CA TYR A 125 1.33 6.60 14.60
C TYR A 125 2.56 7.08 15.36
N ALA A 126 2.48 7.03 16.68
CA ALA A 126 3.62 7.31 17.53
C ALA A 126 3.69 6.23 18.60
N LYS A 127 4.91 5.82 18.94
CA LYS A 127 5.09 4.84 20.01
C LYS A 127 4.56 5.43 21.31
N SER A 128 3.65 4.70 21.95
CA SER A 128 3.10 5.10 23.23
C SER A 128 4.17 5.01 24.31
N SER A 129 4.26 6.05 25.16
CA SER A 129 5.18 6.02 26.29
C SER A 129 4.77 5.04 27.38
N GLY A 130 3.55 4.58 27.35
CA GLY A 130 3.01 3.66 28.36
C GLY A 130 2.94 2.21 27.90
N GLY A 131 3.49 1.90 26.73
CA GLY A 131 3.45 0.52 26.33
C GLY A 131 3.58 0.24 24.89
#